data_5996ff5a671a53b53be21e643f7c47ac
#
_entry.id   5996ff5a671a53b53be21e643f7c47ac
#
_cell.length_a   1.000
_cell.length_b   1.000
_cell.length_c   1.000
_cell.angle_alpha   90.00
_cell.angle_beta   90.00
_cell.angle_gamma   90.00
#
_symmetry.space_group_name_H-M   'P 1'
#
loop_
_entity.id
_entity.type
_entity.pdbx_description
1 polymer ?
#
loop_
_entity_poly.entity_id
_entity_poly.type
_entity_poly.pdbx_seq_one_letter_code
_entity_poly.pdbx_strand_id
1 'polypeptide(L)'
;VALQLADGTLQWEQTIAAPEGRTELERMGDIDGEIVASDGELYMVTYRGQAAALARDSGRVLWTRDMSSFTGVSVAADEVYLSDADGAVWALDRRSGSSLWKQDALAHRWLTTPAVYGDYLAVGDYDGYLHILTRKDGATAARFHPADKAIRAAPLVVGAHVLIESTDGELAAFVLEAAN
;
A
#
# COMPACT_ATOMS: atom_id res chain seq x y z
N VAL A 1 -4.32 -16.36 9.24
CA VAL A 1 -5.21 -17.54 9.33
C VAL A 1 -6.16 -17.54 8.15
N ALA A 2 -6.29 -18.66 7.43
CA ALA A 2 -7.30 -18.86 6.41
C ALA A 2 -8.32 -19.89 6.87
N LEU A 3 -9.59 -19.57 6.73
CA LEU A 3 -10.71 -20.41 7.13
C LEU A 3 -11.55 -20.76 5.91
N GLN A 4 -12.12 -21.96 5.92
CA GLN A 4 -13.11 -22.37 4.93
C GLN A 4 -14.39 -21.54 5.12
N LEU A 5 -14.88 -20.90 4.07
CA LEU A 5 -16.07 -20.04 4.16
C LEU A 5 -17.34 -20.85 4.53
N ALA A 6 -17.43 -22.11 4.13
CA ALA A 6 -18.60 -22.94 4.30
C ALA A 6 -18.88 -23.33 5.78
N ASP A 7 -17.85 -23.58 6.56
CA ASP A 7 -17.96 -24.16 7.92
C ASP A 7 -16.98 -23.59 8.93
N GLY A 8 -16.13 -22.65 8.55
CA GLY A 8 -15.14 -22.00 9.43
C GLY A 8 -13.95 -22.90 9.79
N THR A 9 -13.76 -24.03 9.14
CA THR A 9 -12.61 -24.91 9.41
C THR A 9 -11.30 -24.25 9.00
N LEU A 10 -10.26 -24.44 9.83
CA LEU A 10 -8.91 -23.93 9.56
C LEU A 10 -8.32 -24.62 8.33
N GLN A 11 -7.92 -23.85 7.34
CA GLN A 11 -7.19 -24.34 6.16
C GLN A 11 -5.69 -24.28 6.39
N TRP A 12 -5.21 -23.09 6.79
CA TRP A 12 -3.80 -22.90 7.13
C TRP A 12 -3.64 -21.68 8.07
N GLU A 13 -2.53 -21.67 8.77
CA GLU A 13 -2.09 -20.56 9.63
C GLU A 13 -0.63 -20.23 9.31
N GLN A 14 -0.33 -18.92 9.18
CA GLN A 14 1.01 -18.44 8.94
C GLN A 14 1.26 -17.16 9.73
N THR A 15 2.32 -17.16 10.54
CA THR A 15 2.81 -15.95 11.22
C THR A 15 3.74 -15.20 10.30
N ILE A 16 3.44 -13.91 10.00
CA ILE A 16 4.23 -13.06 9.12
C ILE A 16 5.18 -12.17 9.91
N ALA A 17 4.73 -11.62 11.04
CA ALA A 17 5.57 -10.83 11.92
C ALA A 17 5.64 -11.54 13.28
N ALA A 18 6.81 -12.06 13.64
CA ALA A 18 7.06 -12.46 15.00
C ALA A 18 7.29 -11.20 15.84
N PRO A 19 6.57 -10.99 16.96
CA PRO A 19 6.80 -9.86 17.83
C PRO A 19 8.23 -9.92 18.39
N GLU A 20 9.14 -9.11 17.87
CA GLU A 20 10.48 -8.97 18.39
C GLU A 20 10.54 -7.74 19.31
N GLY A 21 10.96 -7.89 20.55
CA GLY A 21 11.12 -6.79 21.49
C GLY A 21 11.23 -7.25 22.94
N ARG A 22 11.81 -6.41 23.80
CA ARG A 22 11.97 -6.65 25.25
C ARG A 22 10.74 -6.24 26.06
N THR A 23 9.89 -5.36 25.51
CA THR A 23 8.66 -4.87 26.13
C THR A 23 7.45 -5.29 25.34
N GLU A 24 6.26 -5.31 26.00
CA GLU A 24 5.00 -5.61 25.32
C GLU A 24 4.69 -4.57 24.22
N LEU A 25 5.04 -3.30 24.43
CA LEU A 25 4.89 -2.24 23.45
C LEU A 25 5.79 -2.42 22.22
N GLU A 26 7.00 -2.95 22.39
CA GLU A 26 7.89 -3.27 21.27
C GLU A 26 7.40 -4.48 20.47
N ARG A 27 6.62 -5.36 21.09
CA ARG A 27 6.02 -6.55 20.47
C ARG A 27 4.69 -6.29 19.76
N MET A 28 4.16 -5.06 19.84
CA MET A 28 2.96 -4.68 19.10
C MET A 28 3.31 -4.49 17.62
N GLY A 29 3.41 -5.60 16.88
CA GLY A 29 3.41 -5.61 15.43
C GLY A 29 1.99 -5.92 14.98
N ASP A 30 1.35 -5.01 14.24
CA ASP A 30 0.01 -5.22 13.72
C ASP A 30 0.01 -5.11 12.19
N ILE A 31 -0.97 -5.77 11.57
CA ILE A 31 -1.28 -5.57 10.16
C ILE A 31 -2.37 -4.49 10.11
N ASP A 32 -1.95 -3.23 10.11
CA ASP A 32 -2.87 -2.10 10.07
C ASP A 32 -3.45 -1.89 8.66
N GLY A 33 -2.75 -2.38 7.64
CA GLY A 33 -3.13 -2.25 6.25
C GLY A 33 -4.00 -3.39 5.72
N GLU A 34 -4.70 -3.14 4.62
CA GLU A 34 -5.49 -4.14 3.92
C GLU A 34 -4.60 -5.24 3.35
N ILE A 35 -5.06 -6.50 3.47
CA ILE A 35 -4.46 -7.65 2.77
C ILE A 35 -5.03 -7.69 1.36
N VAL A 36 -4.17 -7.61 0.36
CA VAL A 36 -4.56 -7.65 -1.05
C VAL A 36 -4.39 -9.04 -1.62
N ALA A 37 -5.46 -9.58 -2.21
CA ALA A 37 -5.43 -10.85 -2.93
C ALA A 37 -5.39 -10.62 -4.44
N SER A 38 -4.42 -11.22 -5.14
CA SER A 38 -4.27 -11.15 -6.59
C SER A 38 -3.63 -12.43 -7.13
N ASP A 39 -4.21 -13.00 -8.17
CA ASP A 39 -3.69 -14.15 -8.95
C ASP A 39 -3.23 -15.36 -8.08
N GLY A 40 -3.98 -15.65 -7.01
CA GLY A 40 -3.64 -16.77 -6.12
C GLY A 40 -2.58 -16.46 -5.07
N GLU A 41 -2.19 -15.22 -4.93
CA GLU A 41 -1.24 -14.71 -3.94
C GLU A 41 -1.90 -13.71 -3.00
N LEU A 42 -1.34 -13.55 -1.81
CA LEU A 42 -1.73 -12.56 -0.80
C LEU A 42 -0.55 -11.66 -0.54
N TYR A 43 -0.80 -10.35 -0.50
CA TYR A 43 0.19 -9.33 -0.23
C TYR A 43 -0.22 -8.52 0.98
N MET A 44 0.74 -8.23 1.84
CA MET A 44 0.52 -7.48 3.07
C MET A 44 1.80 -6.78 3.52
N VAL A 45 1.63 -5.80 4.39
CA VAL A 45 2.74 -5.15 5.10
C VAL A 45 2.32 -4.93 6.55
N THR A 46 3.27 -5.04 7.46
CA THR A 46 3.06 -4.82 8.88
C THR A 46 3.75 -3.53 9.34
N TYR A 47 3.24 -2.94 10.39
CA TYR A 47 3.96 -1.89 11.10
C TYR A 47 5.09 -2.54 11.93
N ARG A 48 6.30 -1.97 11.84
CA ARG A 48 7.52 -2.47 12.50
C ARG A 48 7.89 -3.92 12.18
N GLY A 49 7.60 -4.35 10.96
CA GLY A 49 7.83 -5.73 10.58
C GLY A 49 8.25 -5.88 9.13
N GLN A 50 7.43 -6.54 8.35
CA GLN A 50 7.78 -7.00 7.01
C GLN A 50 6.66 -6.73 6.01
N ALA A 51 7.05 -6.46 4.74
CA ALA A 51 6.19 -6.72 3.59
C ALA A 51 6.35 -8.20 3.20
N ALA A 52 5.26 -8.84 2.82
CA ALA A 52 5.25 -10.26 2.49
C ALA A 52 4.31 -10.60 1.34
N ALA A 53 4.66 -11.62 0.58
CA ALA A 53 3.75 -12.31 -0.31
C ALA A 53 3.64 -13.78 0.09
N LEU A 54 2.41 -14.31 0.04
CA LEU A 54 2.09 -15.69 0.36
C LEU A 54 1.27 -16.34 -0.74
N ALA A 55 1.43 -17.65 -0.91
CA ALA A 55 0.49 -18.43 -1.70
C ALA A 55 -0.86 -18.53 -0.96
N ARG A 56 -1.94 -18.11 -1.60
CA ARG A 56 -3.28 -18.03 -0.99
C ARG A 56 -3.84 -19.38 -0.55
N ASP A 57 -3.50 -20.43 -1.29
CA ASP A 57 -4.02 -21.80 -1.05
C ASP A 57 -3.39 -22.51 0.15
N SER A 58 -2.16 -22.15 0.49
CA SER A 58 -1.35 -22.89 1.47
C SER A 58 -0.74 -22.03 2.59
N GLY A 59 -0.81 -20.69 2.47
CA GLY A 59 -0.12 -19.78 3.39
C GLY A 59 1.41 -19.82 3.27
N ARG A 60 1.95 -20.53 2.28
CA ARG A 60 3.40 -20.62 2.08
C ARG A 60 3.96 -19.25 1.71
N VAL A 61 4.95 -18.80 2.47
CA VAL A 61 5.65 -17.54 2.20
C VAL A 61 6.42 -17.67 0.88
N LEU A 62 6.17 -16.73 -0.04
CA LEU A 62 6.84 -16.61 -1.33
C LEU A 62 8.08 -15.74 -1.19
N TRP A 63 7.93 -14.57 -0.56
CA TRP A 63 9.02 -13.70 -0.16
C TRP A 63 8.62 -12.85 1.05
N THR A 64 9.62 -12.36 1.76
CA THR A 64 9.49 -11.32 2.79
C THR A 64 10.55 -10.26 2.59
N ARG A 65 10.27 -9.05 3.07
CA ARG A 65 11.20 -7.92 3.04
C ARG A 65 11.00 -7.06 4.29
N ASP A 66 12.08 -6.75 4.99
CA ASP A 66 12.05 -5.84 6.14
C ASP A 66 11.61 -4.45 5.67
N MET A 67 10.40 -4.08 6.04
CA MET A 67 9.74 -2.81 5.74
C MET A 67 8.68 -2.52 6.80
N SER A 68 8.47 -1.27 7.09
CA SER A 68 7.42 -0.83 8.00
C SER A 68 6.46 0.10 7.29
N SER A 69 5.16 -0.15 7.41
CA SER A 69 4.13 0.73 6.87
C SER A 69 2.94 0.80 7.82
N PHE A 70 2.30 1.98 7.89
CA PHE A 70 1.01 2.19 8.57
C PHE A 70 -0.18 1.99 7.62
N THR A 71 0.09 1.84 6.34
CA THR A 71 -0.92 1.70 5.29
C THR A 71 -0.78 0.33 4.64
N GLY A 72 -1.66 0.01 3.70
CA GLY A 72 -1.61 -1.25 2.99
C GLY A 72 -0.65 -1.24 1.80
N VAL A 73 -0.84 -2.24 0.97
CA VAL A 73 -0.16 -2.39 -0.32
C VAL A 73 -1.14 -2.25 -1.45
N SER A 74 -0.67 -1.89 -2.64
CA SER A 74 -1.41 -2.06 -3.89
C SER A 74 -0.62 -2.92 -4.86
N VAL A 75 -1.33 -3.68 -5.69
CA VAL A 75 -0.74 -4.70 -6.55
C VAL A 75 -1.13 -4.42 -8.00
N ALA A 76 -0.13 -4.40 -8.88
CA ALA A 76 -0.30 -4.39 -10.33
C ALA A 76 0.15 -5.73 -10.93
N ALA A 77 0.25 -5.81 -12.26
CA ALA A 77 0.61 -7.06 -12.95
C ALA A 77 1.97 -7.61 -12.47
N ASP A 78 2.99 -6.77 -12.42
CA ASP A 78 4.37 -7.18 -12.10
C ASP A 78 4.95 -6.43 -10.89
N GLU A 79 4.22 -5.51 -10.28
CA GLU A 79 4.71 -4.68 -9.18
C GLU A 79 3.78 -4.68 -7.96
N VAL A 80 4.38 -4.48 -6.80
CA VAL A 80 3.72 -4.16 -5.53
C VAL A 80 4.17 -2.79 -5.08
N TYR A 81 3.22 -1.93 -4.71
CA TYR A 81 3.48 -0.57 -4.25
C TYR A 81 3.06 -0.40 -2.81
N LEU A 82 3.83 0.37 -2.07
CA LEU A 82 3.50 0.77 -0.69
C LEU A 82 4.14 2.11 -0.33
N SER A 83 3.57 2.76 0.68
CA SER A 83 4.19 3.90 1.36
C SER A 83 4.78 3.41 2.67
N ASP A 84 6.08 3.62 2.91
CA ASP A 84 6.69 3.21 4.18
C ASP A 84 6.40 4.20 5.31
N ALA A 85 6.73 3.81 6.54
CA ALA A 85 6.50 4.61 7.74
C ALA A 85 7.28 5.93 7.76
N ASP A 86 8.35 6.05 6.98
CA ASP A 86 9.16 7.27 6.84
C ASP A 86 8.60 8.21 5.77
N GLY A 87 7.59 7.76 5.00
CA GLY A 87 6.93 8.52 3.95
C GLY A 87 7.60 8.39 2.58
N ALA A 88 8.36 7.34 2.34
CA ALA A 88 8.81 7.01 1.00
C ALA A 88 7.82 6.07 0.30
N VAL A 89 7.65 6.26 -1.00
CA VAL A 89 6.89 5.36 -1.86
C VAL A 89 7.84 4.36 -2.51
N TRP A 90 7.49 3.09 -2.47
CA TRP A 90 8.28 2.00 -3.03
C TRP A 90 7.52 1.26 -4.12
N ALA A 91 8.23 0.87 -5.15
CA ALA A 91 7.83 -0.21 -6.05
C ALA A 91 8.73 -1.42 -5.83
N LEU A 92 8.09 -2.56 -5.65
CA LEU A 92 8.76 -3.85 -5.50
C LEU A 92 8.38 -4.75 -6.68
N ASP A 93 9.32 -5.56 -7.12
CA ASP A 93 9.04 -6.66 -8.04
C ASP A 93 8.09 -7.65 -7.35
N ARG A 94 6.98 -7.94 -7.99
CA ARG A 94 5.90 -8.74 -7.43
C ARG A 94 6.33 -10.16 -7.06
N ARG A 95 7.27 -10.76 -7.82
CA ARG A 95 7.68 -12.15 -7.65
C ARG A 95 8.74 -12.36 -6.58
N SER A 96 9.59 -11.36 -6.40
CA SER A 96 10.78 -11.48 -5.54
C SER A 96 10.77 -10.56 -4.33
N GLY A 97 9.90 -9.53 -4.29
CA GLY A 97 9.93 -8.47 -3.29
C GLY A 97 11.13 -7.52 -3.43
N SER A 98 11.94 -7.65 -4.50
CA SER A 98 13.09 -6.79 -4.73
C SER A 98 12.66 -5.37 -5.07
N SER A 99 13.41 -4.37 -4.60
CA SER A 99 13.14 -2.97 -4.93
C SER A 99 13.38 -2.70 -6.41
N LEU A 100 12.38 -2.15 -7.09
CA LEU A 100 12.51 -1.60 -8.43
C LEU A 100 12.92 -0.13 -8.36
N TRP A 101 12.24 0.64 -7.50
CA TRP A 101 12.58 2.03 -7.21
C TRP A 101 12.05 2.45 -5.83
N LYS A 102 12.61 3.57 -5.32
CA LYS A 102 12.18 4.28 -4.13
C LYS A 102 12.07 5.77 -4.44
N GLN A 103 10.96 6.38 -4.01
CA GLN A 103 10.74 7.82 -4.05
C GLN A 103 10.63 8.35 -2.62
N ASP A 104 11.58 9.17 -2.17
CA ASP A 104 11.65 9.69 -0.80
C ASP A 104 11.44 11.22 -0.68
N ALA A 105 11.20 11.91 -1.79
CA ALA A 105 10.92 13.35 -1.77
C ALA A 105 9.60 13.72 -1.06
N LEU A 106 8.76 12.72 -0.75
CA LEU A 106 7.51 12.88 0.00
C LEU A 106 7.66 12.50 1.48
N ALA A 107 8.89 12.33 1.98
CA ALA A 107 9.14 11.96 3.38
C ALA A 107 8.42 12.86 4.39
N HIS A 108 7.96 12.26 5.49
CA HIS A 108 7.26 12.91 6.60
C HIS A 108 5.89 13.52 6.27
N ARG A 109 5.26 13.14 5.14
CA ARG A 109 3.94 13.62 4.74
C ARG A 109 2.77 12.72 5.13
N TRP A 110 3.02 11.59 5.83
CA TRP A 110 1.98 10.64 6.22
C TRP A 110 1.15 10.19 5.02
N LEU A 111 1.81 9.54 4.10
CA LEU A 111 1.23 9.12 2.82
C LEU A 111 0.18 8.02 3.00
N THR A 112 -0.82 8.02 2.13
CA THR A 112 -1.77 6.90 1.99
C THR A 112 -1.14 5.73 1.26
N THR A 113 -1.82 4.57 1.23
CA THR A 113 -1.52 3.50 0.27
C THR A 113 -1.56 4.08 -1.15
N PRO A 114 -0.55 3.84 -2.00
CA PRO A 114 -0.60 4.24 -3.40
C PRO A 114 -1.73 3.54 -4.14
N ALA A 115 -2.50 4.25 -4.96
CA ALA A 115 -3.51 3.66 -5.83
C ALA A 115 -3.00 3.61 -7.27
N VAL A 116 -3.10 2.44 -7.92
CA VAL A 116 -2.65 2.25 -9.30
C VAL A 116 -3.67 2.85 -10.28
N TYR A 117 -3.22 3.79 -11.12
CA TYR A 117 -4.01 4.47 -12.12
C TYR A 117 -3.29 4.48 -13.48
N GLY A 118 -3.53 3.50 -14.31
CA GLY A 118 -2.81 3.34 -15.58
C GLY A 118 -1.29 3.28 -15.39
N ASP A 119 -0.56 4.20 -16.00
CA ASP A 119 0.90 4.32 -15.89
C ASP A 119 1.35 5.16 -14.68
N TYR A 120 0.43 5.50 -13.79
CA TYR A 120 0.66 6.36 -12.65
C TYR A 120 0.24 5.70 -11.34
N LEU A 121 0.69 6.31 -10.24
CA LEU A 121 0.23 6.07 -8.87
C LEU A 121 -0.36 7.36 -8.33
N ALA A 122 -1.50 7.27 -7.68
CA ALA A 122 -2.11 8.36 -6.93
C ALA A 122 -1.87 8.15 -5.44
N VAL A 123 -1.31 9.14 -4.74
CA VAL A 123 -0.96 9.07 -3.32
C VAL A 123 -1.44 10.33 -2.62
N GLY A 124 -2.30 10.19 -1.62
CA GLY A 124 -2.74 11.29 -0.76
C GLY A 124 -1.77 11.53 0.39
N ASP A 125 -1.78 12.75 0.94
CA ASP A 125 -0.99 13.08 2.12
C ASP A 125 -1.80 13.78 3.24
N TYR A 126 -1.15 13.97 4.39
CA TYR A 126 -1.76 14.58 5.58
C TYR A 126 -2.08 16.07 5.40
N ASP A 127 -1.41 16.76 4.48
CA ASP A 127 -1.63 18.17 4.18
C ASP A 127 -2.73 18.39 3.11
N GLY A 128 -3.41 17.33 2.66
CA GLY A 128 -4.49 17.42 1.67
C GLY A 128 -4.01 17.43 0.21
N TYR A 129 -2.76 17.10 -0.05
CA TYR A 129 -2.25 16.98 -1.42
C TYR A 129 -2.50 15.57 -1.99
N LEU A 130 -2.80 15.54 -3.27
CA LEU A 130 -2.79 14.36 -4.11
C LEU A 130 -1.56 14.41 -5.03
N HIS A 131 -0.65 13.47 -4.84
CA HIS A 131 0.56 13.32 -5.65
C HIS A 131 0.33 12.26 -6.71
N ILE A 132 0.73 12.56 -7.93
CA ILE A 132 0.72 11.63 -9.06
C ILE A 132 2.17 11.30 -9.40
N LEU A 133 2.53 10.03 -9.27
CA LEU A 133 3.87 9.52 -9.57
C LEU A 133 3.81 8.60 -10.78
N THR A 134 4.87 8.56 -11.58
CA THR A 134 4.98 7.57 -12.66
C THR A 134 5.27 6.18 -12.07
N ARG A 135 4.65 5.14 -12.58
CA ARG A 135 4.93 3.74 -12.18
C ARG A 135 6.32 3.31 -12.58
N LYS A 136 6.85 3.85 -13.65
CA LYS A 136 8.13 3.45 -14.24
C LYS A 136 9.32 3.68 -13.31
N ASP A 137 9.35 4.82 -12.64
CA ASP A 137 10.53 5.26 -11.88
C ASP A 137 10.20 6.07 -10.62
N GLY A 138 8.90 6.23 -10.28
CA GLY A 138 8.45 6.99 -9.12
C GLY A 138 8.60 8.51 -9.28
N ALA A 139 8.92 9.03 -10.47
CA ALA A 139 9.03 10.46 -10.68
C ALA A 139 7.68 11.17 -10.48
N THR A 140 7.71 12.37 -9.90
CA THR A 140 6.49 13.18 -9.74
C THR A 140 6.03 13.68 -11.10
N ALA A 141 4.84 13.24 -11.53
CA ALA A 141 4.19 13.68 -12.75
C ALA A 141 3.31 14.92 -12.51
N ALA A 142 2.57 14.94 -11.39
CA ALA A 142 1.72 16.06 -11.02
C ALA A 142 1.48 16.09 -9.51
N ARG A 143 0.99 17.23 -9.01
CA ARG A 143 0.54 17.42 -7.64
C ARG A 143 -0.65 18.37 -7.64
N PHE A 144 -1.69 17.98 -6.90
CA PHE A 144 -2.89 18.79 -6.71
C PHE A 144 -3.12 19.02 -5.21
N HIS A 145 -3.86 20.07 -4.87
CA HIS A 145 -4.29 20.35 -3.50
C HIS A 145 -5.82 20.39 -3.47
N PRO A 146 -6.47 19.22 -3.52
CA PRO A 146 -7.92 19.12 -3.61
C PRO A 146 -8.64 19.39 -2.30
N ALA A 147 -7.97 19.32 -1.17
CA ALA A 147 -8.60 19.43 0.15
C ALA A 147 -7.75 20.25 1.11
N ASP A 148 -8.40 21.00 2.00
CA ASP A 148 -7.72 21.75 3.08
C ASP A 148 -7.39 20.87 4.29
N LYS A 149 -7.82 19.60 4.27
CA LYS A 149 -7.64 18.61 5.33
C LYS A 149 -6.98 17.35 4.80
N ALA A 150 -6.44 16.57 5.72
CA ALA A 150 -5.72 15.35 5.42
C ALA A 150 -6.50 14.37 4.53
N ILE A 151 -5.84 13.79 3.56
CA ILE A 151 -6.29 12.61 2.82
C ILE A 151 -5.69 11.40 3.54
N ARG A 152 -6.52 10.59 4.19
CA ARG A 152 -6.09 9.42 4.97
C ARG A 152 -6.49 8.09 4.33
N ALA A 153 -7.63 8.06 3.66
CA ALA A 153 -8.04 6.91 2.87
C ALA A 153 -7.20 6.81 1.59
N ALA A 154 -6.88 5.60 1.18
CA ALA A 154 -6.25 5.39 -0.12
C ALA A 154 -7.14 5.96 -1.23
N PRO A 155 -6.59 6.67 -2.24
CA PRO A 155 -7.36 7.08 -3.40
C PRO A 155 -8.03 5.87 -4.05
N LEU A 156 -9.30 6.01 -4.43
CA LEU A 156 -10.05 4.95 -5.10
C LEU A 156 -10.08 5.19 -6.61
N VAL A 157 -9.60 4.23 -7.39
CA VAL A 157 -9.63 4.30 -8.84
C VAL A 157 -10.85 3.57 -9.38
N VAL A 158 -11.72 4.30 -10.08
CA VAL A 158 -12.94 3.77 -10.71
C VAL A 158 -12.97 4.19 -12.18
N GLY A 159 -12.65 3.27 -13.07
CA GLY A 159 -12.51 3.57 -14.50
C GLY A 159 -11.44 4.64 -14.76
N ALA A 160 -11.83 5.77 -15.34
CA ALA A 160 -10.93 6.90 -15.61
C ALA A 160 -10.83 7.91 -14.45
N HIS A 161 -11.48 7.66 -13.32
CA HIS A 161 -11.53 8.60 -12.21
C HIS A 161 -10.67 8.14 -11.05
N VAL A 162 -9.98 9.08 -10.42
CA VAL A 162 -9.36 8.94 -9.10
C VAL A 162 -10.22 9.71 -8.11
N LEU A 163 -10.78 9.02 -7.14
CA LEU A 163 -11.60 9.59 -6.07
C LEU A 163 -10.76 9.71 -4.82
N ILE A 164 -10.86 10.83 -4.13
CA ILE A 164 -10.26 11.04 -2.81
C ILE A 164 -11.30 11.55 -1.83
N GLU A 165 -11.12 11.19 -0.57
CA GLU A 165 -11.89 11.70 0.56
C GLU A 165 -10.95 12.34 1.57
N SER A 166 -11.30 13.54 2.04
CA SER A 166 -10.59 14.22 3.10
C SER A 166 -11.22 13.96 4.47
N THR A 167 -10.48 14.23 5.54
CA THR A 167 -10.94 13.94 6.92
C THR A 167 -12.10 14.82 7.40
N ASP A 168 -12.47 15.88 6.68
CA ASP A 168 -13.66 16.70 6.93
C ASP A 168 -14.87 16.29 6.07
N GLY A 169 -14.74 15.19 5.31
CA GLY A 169 -15.82 14.61 4.53
C GLY A 169 -15.96 15.20 3.11
N GLU A 170 -14.98 15.96 2.64
CA GLU A 170 -14.97 16.41 1.25
C GLU A 170 -14.58 15.27 0.31
N LEU A 171 -15.36 15.07 -0.75
CA LEU A 171 -15.13 14.08 -1.79
C LEU A 171 -14.81 14.79 -3.10
N ALA A 172 -13.67 14.48 -3.70
CA ALA A 172 -13.25 15.01 -5.00
C ALA A 172 -12.92 13.89 -6.00
N ALA A 173 -13.18 14.15 -7.27
CA ALA A 173 -12.91 13.23 -8.37
C ALA A 173 -12.01 13.91 -9.42
N PHE A 174 -11.00 13.18 -9.88
CA PHE A 174 -10.02 13.63 -10.86
C PHE A 174 -9.95 12.68 -12.04
N VAL A 175 -9.72 13.25 -13.23
CA VAL A 175 -9.31 12.50 -14.43
C VAL A 175 -7.96 13.06 -14.84
N LEU A 176 -6.98 12.18 -15.08
CA LEU A 176 -5.70 12.59 -15.65
C LEU A 176 -5.83 12.60 -17.17
N GLU A 177 -5.75 13.77 -17.75
CA GLU A 177 -5.63 13.94 -19.20
C GLU A 177 -4.15 14.09 -19.55
N ALA A 178 -3.70 13.43 -20.63
CA ALA A 178 -2.36 13.64 -21.13
C ALA A 178 -2.23 15.11 -21.57
N ALA A 179 -1.19 15.78 -21.12
CA ALA A 179 -0.87 17.13 -21.62
C ALA A 179 -0.56 17.03 -23.13
N ASN A 180 -1.32 17.74 -23.95
CA ASN A 180 -1.09 17.85 -25.39
C ASN A 180 0.21 18.60 -25.70
#